data_76d18015a31f74a3db860155a06c818c
#
_entry.id   76d18015a31f74a3db860155a06c818c
#
_cell.length_a   1.000
_cell.length_b   1.000
_cell.length_c   1.000
_cell.angle_alpha   90.00
_cell.angle_beta   90.00
_cell.angle_gamma   90.00
#
_symmetry.space_group_name_H-M   'P 1'
#
loop_
_entity.id
_entity.type
_entity.pdbx_description
1 polymer ?
#
loop_
_entity_poly.entity_id
_entity_poly.type
_entity_poly.pdbx_seq_one_letter_code
_entity_poly.pdbx_strand_id
1 'polypeptide(L)'
;MKTRTIGSLTVSEIGLGCMNMSMGYGKADDAESERLLNSALDVGYTFLDTAQVYGSGHNEELIGKSLEGRRSEYVLATKCGLSREGINGDPAGIMKSCENSLQRLRTDVIDLYYLHRVDPNIPIEESTGALAKLVEQGKAVSYTHLTLPTTPYV
;
A
#
# COMPACT_ATOMS: atom_id res chain seq x y z
N MET A 1 2.31 -2.39 21.84
CA MET A 1 1.31 -1.35 21.43
C MET A 1 -0.09 -1.97 21.49
N LYS A 2 -1.16 -1.18 21.70
CA LYS A 2 -2.54 -1.68 21.60
C LYS A 2 -2.85 -2.04 20.14
N THR A 3 -3.78 -2.97 19.94
CA THR A 3 -4.19 -3.43 18.60
C THR A 3 -5.64 -3.08 18.30
N ARG A 4 -5.96 -3.01 17.01
CA ARG A 4 -7.30 -2.82 16.44
C ARG A 4 -7.51 -3.82 15.31
N THR A 5 -8.75 -3.99 14.88
CA THR A 5 -9.09 -4.80 13.72
C THR A 5 -9.56 -3.94 12.57
N ILE A 6 -9.11 -4.27 11.35
CA ILE A 6 -9.58 -3.71 10.08
C ILE A 6 -10.06 -4.91 9.27
N GLY A 7 -11.39 -5.14 9.24
CA GLY A 7 -11.93 -6.39 8.70
C GLY A 7 -11.37 -7.59 9.45
N SER A 8 -10.70 -8.50 8.75
CA SER A 8 -10.02 -9.67 9.33
C SER A 8 -8.60 -9.39 9.81
N LEU A 9 -8.03 -8.21 9.53
CA LEU A 9 -6.65 -7.88 9.84
C LEU A 9 -6.53 -7.32 11.26
N THR A 10 -5.58 -7.83 12.04
CA THR A 10 -5.22 -7.28 13.35
C THR A 10 -3.98 -6.41 13.20
N VAL A 11 -4.08 -5.14 13.56
CA VAL A 11 -3.04 -4.13 13.37
C VAL A 11 -2.76 -3.36 14.65
N SER A 12 -1.61 -2.72 14.74
CA SER A 12 -1.34 -1.72 15.78
C SER A 12 -2.34 -0.56 15.68
N GLU A 13 -2.72 0.01 16.81
CA GLU A 13 -3.67 1.13 16.89
C GLU A 13 -3.22 2.37 16.09
N ILE A 14 -1.90 2.50 15.89
CA ILE A 14 -1.27 3.53 15.05
C ILE A 14 -0.51 2.80 13.95
N GLY A 15 -0.75 3.19 12.69
CA GLY A 15 0.01 2.72 11.52
C GLY A 15 1.14 3.67 11.15
N LEU A 16 2.11 3.17 10.41
CA LEU A 16 3.21 3.95 9.86
C LEU A 16 2.95 4.26 8.38
N GLY A 17 2.70 5.53 8.06
CA GLY A 17 2.67 6.02 6.68
C GLY A 17 4.08 6.24 6.15
N CYS A 18 4.45 5.52 5.09
CA CYS A 18 5.81 5.49 4.58
C CYS A 18 6.11 6.53 3.49
N MET A 19 5.14 7.33 3.07
CA MET A 19 5.26 8.27 1.94
C MET A 19 6.51 9.17 2.03
N ASN A 20 6.79 9.71 3.22
CA ASN A 20 7.88 10.65 3.43
C ASN A 20 9.28 10.05 3.24
N MET A 21 9.40 8.73 3.22
CA MET A 21 10.68 8.05 2.94
C MET A 21 11.08 8.15 1.46
N SER A 22 10.21 8.67 0.58
CA SER A 22 10.47 8.74 -0.87
C SER A 22 9.95 10.02 -1.54
N MET A 23 9.01 10.73 -0.90
CA MET A 23 8.43 11.97 -1.41
C MET A 23 7.66 12.70 -0.30
N GLY A 24 7.36 13.97 -0.51
CA GLY A 24 6.48 14.73 0.38
C GLY A 24 7.19 15.92 1.00
N TYR A 25 7.56 15.86 2.27
CA TYR A 25 7.96 17.02 3.07
C TYR A 25 9.48 17.30 3.10
N GLY A 26 10.22 16.83 2.14
CA GLY A 26 11.66 17.09 2.04
C GLY A 26 12.45 15.93 1.45
N LYS A 27 13.79 16.07 1.48
CA LYS A 27 14.69 15.00 1.04
C LYS A 27 14.76 13.93 2.13
N ALA A 28 14.43 12.69 1.78
CA ALA A 28 14.64 11.54 2.64
C ALA A 28 16.03 10.91 2.42
N ASP A 29 16.51 10.21 3.44
CA ASP A 29 17.70 9.38 3.40
C ASP A 29 17.27 7.92 3.57
N ASP A 30 17.71 7.06 2.65
CA ASP A 30 17.29 5.65 2.63
C ASP A 30 17.83 4.87 3.84
N ALA A 31 19.07 5.16 4.28
CA ALA A 31 19.65 4.49 5.43
C ALA A 31 18.93 4.89 6.75
N GLU A 32 18.48 6.13 6.84
CA GLU A 32 17.65 6.58 7.96
C GLU A 32 16.26 5.96 7.92
N SER A 33 15.66 5.89 6.73
CA SER A 33 14.36 5.26 6.50
C SER A 33 14.38 3.77 6.81
N GLU A 34 15.46 3.04 6.46
CA GLU A 34 15.66 1.64 6.81
C GLU A 34 15.74 1.45 8.33
N ARG A 35 16.51 2.29 9.04
CA ARG A 35 16.55 2.26 10.51
C ARG A 35 15.19 2.54 11.13
N LEU A 36 14.45 3.52 10.60
CA LEU A 36 13.12 3.85 11.07
C LEU A 36 12.13 2.68 10.89
N LEU A 37 12.11 2.04 9.72
CA LEU A 37 11.25 0.89 9.43
C LEU A 37 11.51 -0.26 10.43
N ASN A 38 12.76 -0.62 10.65
CA ASN A 38 13.11 -1.67 11.60
C ASN A 38 12.75 -1.29 13.04
N SER A 39 13.10 -0.07 13.48
CA SER A 39 12.76 0.42 14.81
C SER A 39 11.24 0.49 15.04
N ALA A 40 10.47 0.85 14.02
CA ALA A 40 9.01 0.88 14.10
C ALA A 40 8.43 -0.51 14.43
N LEU A 41 8.88 -1.56 13.75
CA LEU A 41 8.49 -2.92 14.08
C LEU A 41 8.92 -3.31 15.49
N ASP A 42 10.15 -2.99 15.89
CA ASP A 42 10.70 -3.33 17.21
C ASP A 42 9.90 -2.68 18.36
N VAL A 43 9.32 -1.49 18.16
CA VAL A 43 8.45 -0.84 19.16
C VAL A 43 6.97 -1.18 19.00
N GLY A 44 6.63 -2.07 18.05
CA GLY A 44 5.31 -2.68 17.94
C GLY A 44 4.36 -2.02 16.95
N TYR A 45 4.84 -1.23 15.97
CA TYR A 45 4.04 -0.90 14.79
C TYR A 45 3.90 -2.14 13.93
N THR A 46 2.67 -2.51 13.60
CA THR A 46 2.38 -3.68 12.76
C THR A 46 1.54 -3.34 11.53
N PHE A 47 1.38 -2.07 11.20
CA PHE A 47 0.65 -1.63 10.01
C PHE A 47 1.46 -0.62 9.24
N LEU A 48 1.89 -0.99 8.03
CA LEU A 48 2.67 -0.15 7.13
C LEU A 48 1.83 0.23 5.91
N ASP A 49 1.78 1.53 5.60
CA ASP A 49 1.05 2.07 4.46
C ASP A 49 2.00 2.71 3.45
N THR A 50 1.99 2.19 2.23
CA THR A 50 2.75 2.69 1.10
C THR A 50 1.87 2.84 -0.15
N ALA A 51 2.45 3.17 -1.30
CA ALA A 51 1.80 3.19 -2.60
C ALA A 51 2.83 3.13 -3.74
N GLN A 52 2.42 2.55 -4.89
CA GLN A 52 3.27 2.50 -6.09
C GLN A 52 3.72 3.89 -6.57
N VAL A 53 2.90 4.93 -6.39
CA VAL A 53 3.23 6.30 -6.82
C VAL A 53 4.31 6.95 -5.95
N TYR A 54 4.54 6.47 -4.73
CA TYR A 54 5.52 7.05 -3.81
C TYR A 54 6.94 6.82 -4.31
N GLY A 55 7.57 7.89 -4.76
CA GLY A 55 8.86 7.83 -5.42
C GLY A 55 8.87 6.98 -6.70
N SER A 56 7.69 6.75 -7.34
CA SER A 56 7.54 5.88 -8.52
C SER A 56 8.02 4.44 -8.31
N GLY A 57 7.64 3.87 -7.18
CA GLY A 57 7.99 2.51 -6.77
C GLY A 57 9.16 2.42 -5.80
N HIS A 58 10.00 3.46 -5.70
CA HIS A 58 11.12 3.49 -4.77
C HIS A 58 10.71 3.16 -3.32
N ASN A 59 9.56 3.67 -2.86
CA ASN A 59 9.07 3.43 -1.49
C ASN A 59 8.78 1.95 -1.22
N GLU A 60 8.17 1.28 -2.18
CA GLU A 60 7.92 -0.16 -2.09
C GLU A 60 9.23 -0.97 -2.14
N GLU A 61 10.19 -0.60 -3.00
CA GLU A 61 11.51 -1.24 -3.06
C GLU A 61 12.29 -1.06 -1.74
N LEU A 62 12.24 0.13 -1.16
CA LEU A 62 12.87 0.43 0.12
C LEU A 62 12.29 -0.45 1.24
N ILE A 63 10.95 -0.54 1.35
CA ILE A 63 10.30 -1.39 2.35
C ILE A 63 10.66 -2.86 2.13
N GLY A 64 10.54 -3.36 0.90
CA GLY A 64 10.82 -4.75 0.57
C GLY A 64 12.27 -5.16 0.87
N LYS A 65 13.22 -4.25 0.66
CA LYS A 65 14.63 -4.45 1.00
C LYS A 65 14.90 -4.36 2.50
N SER A 66 14.40 -3.29 3.14
CA SER A 66 14.70 -2.99 4.54
C SER A 66 14.12 -3.98 5.53
N LEU A 67 12.99 -4.63 5.16
CA LEU A 67 12.27 -5.57 6.01
C LEU A 67 12.34 -7.02 5.48
N GLU A 68 13.35 -7.33 4.67
CA GLU A 68 13.61 -8.68 4.20
C GLU A 68 13.75 -9.65 5.39
N GLY A 69 13.00 -10.76 5.37
CA GLY A 69 12.95 -11.72 6.47
C GLY A 69 11.99 -11.38 7.61
N ARG A 70 11.37 -10.18 7.62
CA ARG A 70 10.43 -9.72 8.66
C ARG A 70 8.98 -9.64 8.19
N ARG A 71 8.65 -10.19 6.99
CA ARG A 71 7.33 -10.04 6.36
C ARG A 71 6.14 -10.43 7.26
N SER A 72 6.30 -11.44 8.11
CA SER A 72 5.26 -11.94 9.01
C SER A 72 4.99 -11.04 10.23
N GLU A 73 5.80 -9.99 10.44
CA GLU A 73 5.68 -9.10 11.60
C GLU A 73 4.71 -7.94 11.37
N TYR A 74 4.26 -7.71 10.11
CA TYR A 74 3.43 -6.55 9.79
C TYR A 74 2.36 -6.84 8.74
N VAL A 75 1.31 -6.07 8.81
CA VAL A 75 0.26 -5.94 7.80
C VAL A 75 0.69 -4.88 6.80
N LEU A 76 0.73 -5.22 5.54
CA LEU A 76 1.20 -4.38 4.44
C LEU A 76 0.02 -3.84 3.63
N ALA A 77 -0.10 -2.53 3.60
CA ALA A 77 -1.03 -1.83 2.72
C ALA A 77 -0.27 -1.10 1.60
N THR A 78 -0.69 -1.29 0.36
CA THR A 78 -0.22 -0.51 -0.79
C THR A 78 -1.37 -0.18 -1.74
N LYS A 79 -1.11 0.68 -2.75
CA LYS A 79 -2.16 1.28 -3.57
C LYS A 79 -1.77 1.29 -5.04
N CYS A 80 -2.77 1.03 -5.91
CA CYS A 80 -2.66 1.10 -7.37
C CYS A 80 -3.53 2.22 -7.96
N GLY A 81 -3.54 2.33 -9.27
CA GLY A 81 -4.45 3.21 -10.02
C GLY A 81 -4.02 4.68 -10.04
N LEU A 82 -2.85 5.02 -9.50
CA LEU A 82 -2.26 6.36 -9.59
C LEU A 82 -0.76 6.24 -9.88
N SER A 83 -0.31 6.97 -10.90
CA SER A 83 1.09 7.07 -11.30
C SER A 83 1.46 8.53 -11.61
N ARG A 84 2.69 8.79 -12.05
CA ARG A 84 3.09 10.12 -12.58
C ARG A 84 2.37 10.48 -13.87
N GLU A 85 1.92 9.48 -14.62
CA GLU A 85 1.20 9.65 -15.88
C GLU A 85 -0.28 10.00 -15.67
N GLY A 86 -0.78 9.80 -14.44
CA GLY A 86 -2.15 10.09 -14.06
C GLY A 86 -2.87 8.92 -13.39
N ILE A 87 -4.20 9.02 -13.38
CA ILE A 87 -5.09 7.99 -12.84
C ILE A 87 -5.34 6.94 -13.92
N ASN A 88 -5.28 5.68 -13.53
CA ASN A 88 -5.63 4.55 -14.39
C ASN A 88 -6.35 3.47 -13.58
N GLY A 89 -7.68 3.40 -13.73
CA GLY A 89 -8.55 2.40 -13.12
C GLY A 89 -8.78 1.14 -13.98
N ASP A 90 -8.08 1.03 -15.12
CA ASP A 90 -8.21 -0.10 -16.03
C ASP A 90 -7.88 -1.44 -15.34
N PRO A 91 -8.73 -2.47 -15.48
CA PRO A 91 -8.51 -3.78 -14.87
C PRO A 91 -7.15 -4.41 -15.17
N ALA A 92 -6.68 -4.36 -16.40
CA ALA A 92 -5.38 -4.92 -16.78
C ALA A 92 -4.23 -4.11 -16.16
N GLY A 93 -4.37 -2.79 -16.09
CA GLY A 93 -3.45 -1.89 -15.41
C GLY A 93 -3.35 -2.17 -13.91
N ILE A 94 -4.48 -2.43 -13.25
CA ILE A 94 -4.54 -2.80 -11.82
C ILE A 94 -3.83 -4.14 -11.58
N MET A 95 -4.11 -5.15 -12.39
CA MET A 95 -3.46 -6.46 -12.30
C MET A 95 -1.94 -6.35 -12.45
N LYS A 96 -1.47 -5.63 -13.47
CA LYS A 96 -0.04 -5.39 -13.70
C LYS A 96 0.61 -4.60 -12.57
N SER A 97 -0.08 -3.60 -12.05
CA SER A 97 0.39 -2.81 -10.90
C SER A 97 0.61 -3.68 -9.67
N CYS A 98 -0.29 -4.62 -9.40
CA CYS A 98 -0.16 -5.57 -8.30
C CYS A 98 1.10 -6.44 -8.44
N GLU A 99 1.34 -7.04 -9.61
CA GLU A 99 2.54 -7.83 -9.88
C GLU A 99 3.82 -7.03 -9.64
N ASN A 100 3.85 -5.80 -10.15
CA ASN A 100 4.99 -4.91 -9.96
C ASN A 100 5.20 -4.55 -8.48
N SER A 101 4.11 -4.33 -7.73
CA SER A 101 4.18 -4.03 -6.29
C SER A 101 4.69 -5.23 -5.49
N LEU A 102 4.19 -6.44 -5.79
CA LEU A 102 4.67 -7.68 -5.16
C LEU A 102 6.18 -7.88 -5.37
N GLN A 103 6.67 -7.64 -6.59
CA GLN A 103 8.10 -7.73 -6.90
C GLN A 103 8.94 -6.72 -6.11
N ARG A 104 8.53 -5.44 -6.08
CA ARG A 104 9.24 -4.38 -5.35
C ARG A 104 9.24 -4.64 -3.84
N LEU A 105 8.10 -5.06 -3.31
CA LEU A 105 7.91 -5.36 -1.88
C LEU A 105 8.53 -6.70 -1.45
N ARG A 106 9.04 -7.51 -2.42
CA ARG A 106 9.63 -8.84 -2.18
C ARG A 106 8.71 -9.75 -1.38
N THR A 107 7.44 -9.80 -1.76
CA THR A 107 6.41 -10.62 -1.10
C THR A 107 5.45 -11.22 -2.13
N ASP A 108 4.81 -12.31 -1.77
CA ASP A 108 3.81 -12.97 -2.60
C ASP A 108 2.40 -12.47 -2.32
N VAL A 109 2.21 -11.69 -1.24
CA VAL A 109 0.88 -11.24 -0.83
C VAL A 109 0.90 -9.82 -0.24
N ILE A 110 -0.12 -9.03 -0.61
CA ILE A 110 -0.44 -7.72 -0.05
C ILE A 110 -1.64 -7.92 0.88
N ASP A 111 -1.54 -7.47 2.14
CA ASP A 111 -2.64 -7.66 3.09
C ASP A 111 -3.83 -6.75 2.79
N LEU A 112 -3.58 -5.50 2.38
CA LEU A 112 -4.61 -4.54 2.02
C LEU A 112 -4.23 -3.77 0.76
N TYR A 113 -5.01 -3.95 -0.31
CA TYR A 113 -4.73 -3.32 -1.60
C TYR A 113 -5.78 -2.27 -1.94
N TYR A 114 -5.35 -1.02 -2.14
CA TYR A 114 -6.25 0.09 -2.43
C TYR A 114 -6.27 0.47 -3.90
N LEU A 115 -7.45 0.84 -4.41
CA LEU A 115 -7.53 1.75 -5.53
C LEU A 115 -7.27 3.18 -5.01
N HIS A 116 -6.13 3.77 -5.36
CA HIS A 116 -5.65 5.04 -4.80
C HIS A 116 -6.53 6.23 -5.19
N ARG A 117 -7.08 6.20 -6.40
CA ARG A 117 -8.04 7.17 -6.94
C ARG A 117 -9.04 6.46 -7.83
N VAL A 118 -10.29 6.88 -7.77
CA VAL A 118 -11.30 6.44 -8.73
C VAL A 118 -11.01 7.09 -10.08
N ASP A 119 -10.98 6.29 -11.14
CA ASP A 119 -10.86 6.79 -12.50
C ASP A 119 -12.26 7.17 -13.01
N PRO A 120 -12.50 8.45 -13.36
CA PRO A 120 -13.83 8.88 -13.82
C PRO A 120 -14.22 8.31 -15.19
N ASN A 121 -13.27 7.72 -15.93
CA ASN A 121 -13.49 7.16 -17.26
C ASN A 121 -13.77 5.64 -17.23
N ILE A 122 -13.59 4.99 -16.09
CA ILE A 122 -13.76 3.56 -15.90
C ILE A 122 -14.86 3.33 -14.85
N PRO A 123 -15.88 2.52 -15.14
CA PRO A 123 -16.87 2.12 -14.12
C PRO A 123 -16.16 1.52 -12.90
N ILE A 124 -16.53 1.99 -11.71
CA ILE A 124 -15.88 1.53 -10.47
C ILE A 124 -16.00 0.02 -10.26
N GLU A 125 -17.06 -0.58 -10.79
CA GLU A 125 -17.30 -2.01 -10.76
C GLU A 125 -16.24 -2.80 -11.52
N GLU A 126 -15.69 -2.25 -12.61
CA GLU A 126 -14.61 -2.88 -13.37
C GLU A 126 -13.29 -2.84 -12.58
N SER A 127 -12.94 -1.69 -12.02
CA SER A 127 -11.75 -1.54 -11.19
C SER A 127 -11.82 -2.42 -9.93
N THR A 128 -12.96 -2.42 -9.24
CA THR A 128 -13.15 -3.25 -8.03
C THR A 128 -13.25 -4.74 -8.37
N GLY A 129 -13.78 -5.09 -9.54
CA GLY A 129 -13.77 -6.46 -10.06
C GLY A 129 -12.35 -6.99 -10.28
N ALA A 130 -11.41 -6.15 -10.73
CA ALA A 130 -10.00 -6.52 -10.83
C ALA A 130 -9.37 -6.76 -9.46
N LEU A 131 -9.67 -5.90 -8.47
CA LEU A 131 -9.19 -6.08 -7.10
C LEU A 131 -9.74 -7.37 -6.46
N ALA A 132 -11.02 -7.69 -6.70
CA ALA A 132 -11.61 -8.95 -6.24
C ALA A 132 -10.89 -10.18 -6.82
N LYS A 133 -10.56 -10.15 -8.12
CA LYS A 133 -9.77 -11.21 -8.76
C LYS A 133 -8.39 -11.39 -8.14
N LEU A 134 -7.74 -10.31 -7.69
CA LEU A 134 -6.45 -10.41 -7.00
C LEU A 134 -6.58 -11.13 -5.66
N VAL A 135 -7.71 -10.96 -4.96
CA VAL A 135 -8.01 -11.72 -3.74
C VAL A 135 -8.28 -13.19 -4.06
N GLU A 136 -9.06 -13.49 -5.09
CA GLU A 136 -9.29 -14.87 -5.56
C GLU A 136 -7.99 -15.59 -5.95
N GLN A 137 -7.02 -14.86 -6.51
CA GLN A 137 -5.68 -15.36 -6.86
C GLN A 137 -4.73 -15.46 -5.67
N GLY A 138 -5.13 -15.04 -4.47
CA GLY A 138 -4.29 -15.03 -3.27
C GLY A 138 -3.18 -13.97 -3.27
N LYS A 139 -3.21 -13.00 -4.18
CA LYS A 139 -2.24 -11.89 -4.27
C LYS A 139 -2.55 -10.73 -3.34
N ALA A 140 -3.82 -10.61 -2.94
CA ALA A 140 -4.26 -9.68 -1.91
C ALA A 140 -5.16 -10.42 -0.90
N VAL A 141 -5.12 -10.01 0.38
CA VAL A 141 -6.02 -10.55 1.40
C VAL A 141 -7.33 -9.77 1.43
N SER A 142 -7.25 -8.45 1.36
CA SER A 142 -8.39 -7.54 1.34
C SER A 142 -8.16 -6.41 0.36
N TYR A 143 -9.24 -5.80 -0.11
CA TYR A 143 -9.18 -4.63 -0.96
C TYR A 143 -10.24 -3.61 -0.59
N THR A 144 -10.00 -2.36 -0.97
CA THR A 144 -10.96 -1.27 -0.94
C THR A 144 -10.53 -0.16 -1.90
N HIS A 145 -11.41 0.83 -2.11
CA HIS A 145 -11.02 2.07 -2.77
C HIS A 145 -10.96 3.19 -1.72
N LEU A 146 -10.05 4.14 -1.91
CA LEU A 146 -10.03 5.32 -1.07
C LEU A 146 -11.24 6.19 -1.42
N THR A 147 -12.18 6.23 -0.51
CA THR A 147 -13.19 7.27 -0.46
C THR A 147 -12.68 8.33 0.49
N LEU A 148 -12.55 9.56 0.01
CA LEU A 148 -12.50 10.67 0.95
C LEU A 148 -13.78 10.60 1.79
N PRO A 149 -13.71 10.66 3.14
CA PRO A 149 -14.92 10.90 3.90
C PRO A 149 -15.58 12.11 3.27
N THR A 150 -16.83 11.96 2.89
CA THR A 150 -17.65 13.07 2.38
C THR A 150 -17.87 14.04 3.52
N THR A 151 -16.85 14.80 3.84
CA THR A 151 -17.04 16.05 4.56
C THR A 151 -17.71 16.96 3.54
N PRO A 152 -18.95 17.40 3.76
CA PRO A 152 -19.52 18.41 2.90
C PRO A 152 -18.54 19.57 2.91
N TYR A 153 -18.10 19.99 1.72
CA TYR A 153 -17.37 21.23 1.60
C TYR A 153 -18.32 22.33 2.08
N VAL A 154 -18.01 22.92 3.24
CA VAL A 154 -18.66 24.12 3.76
C VAL A 154 -18.00 25.31 3.08
#